data_1026ef8723eedffee128096c7f793171
#
_entry.id   1026ef8723eedffee128096c7f793171
#
_cell.length_a   1.000
_cell.length_b   1.000
_cell.length_c   1.000
_cell.angle_alpha   90.00
_cell.angle_beta   90.00
_cell.angle_gamma   90.00
#
_symmetry.space_group_name_H-M   'P 1'
#
loop_
_entity.id
_entity.type
_entity.pdbx_description
1 polymer ?
#
loop_
_entity_poly.entity_id
_entity_poly.type
_entity_poly.pdbx_seq_one_letter_code
_entity_poly.pdbx_strand_id
1 'polypeptide(L)'
;GFKKCDCPEHKKLRTAVKSINFGLAYGMGPKKLSEQMEISMSEASTLIENYFKAFPKIKDFLEGMSRSGVKNGYIKTFKPWGRTRWFDDWMPRGMDMATKGRIERVSKNTPIQGTAADMTKHALVLCHEYIKTNNIPVKLVMTVHDQIDTTCPRDFAETWAAKLKELMEQAAQHIMGNDLLKAEVDITDKWSK
;
A
#
# COMPACT_ATOMS: atom_id res chain seq x y z
N GLY A 1 -16.66 -14.25 5.13
CA GLY A 1 -16.33 -12.86 4.87
C GLY A 1 -17.51 -11.95 5.21
N PHE A 2 -17.25 -10.84 5.86
CA PHE A 2 -18.30 -9.84 6.12
C PHE A 2 -18.74 -9.24 4.78
N LYS A 3 -20.03 -9.39 4.42
CA LYS A 3 -20.59 -8.71 3.24
C LYS A 3 -20.44 -7.20 3.43
N LYS A 4 -19.87 -6.51 2.43
CA LYS A 4 -19.80 -5.04 2.41
C LYS A 4 -21.24 -4.52 2.49
N CYS A 5 -21.54 -3.74 3.53
CA CYS A 5 -22.83 -3.08 3.66
C CYS A 5 -22.87 -1.87 2.69
N ASP A 6 -23.90 -1.79 1.85
CA ASP A 6 -24.08 -0.68 0.90
C ASP A 6 -24.80 0.53 1.50
N CYS A 7 -25.10 0.50 2.81
CA CYS A 7 -25.64 1.62 3.55
C CYS A 7 -24.75 2.88 3.39
N PRO A 8 -25.30 4.03 2.97
CA PRO A 8 -24.55 5.26 2.75
C PRO A 8 -23.74 5.73 3.96
N GLU A 9 -24.29 5.58 5.17
CA GLU A 9 -23.62 5.95 6.41
C GLU A 9 -22.38 5.09 6.68
N HIS A 10 -22.51 3.77 6.55
CA HIS A 10 -21.37 2.85 6.70
C HIS A 10 -20.32 3.04 5.61
N LYS A 11 -20.72 3.40 4.39
CA LYS A 11 -19.81 3.76 3.32
C LYS A 11 -19.02 5.03 3.64
N LYS A 12 -19.69 6.05 4.20
CA LYS A 12 -19.06 7.31 4.67
C LYS A 12 -18.06 7.03 5.80
N LEU A 13 -18.45 6.24 6.80
CA LEU A 13 -17.57 5.86 7.92
C LEU A 13 -16.34 5.06 7.43
N ARG A 14 -16.51 4.10 6.56
CA ARG A 14 -15.39 3.35 5.97
C ARG A 14 -14.43 4.26 5.22
N THR A 15 -14.94 5.21 4.46
CA THR A 15 -14.12 6.18 3.73
C THR A 15 -13.35 7.08 4.70
N ALA A 16 -13.97 7.54 5.77
CA ALA A 16 -13.33 8.33 6.81
C ALA A 16 -12.19 7.55 7.50
N VAL A 17 -12.46 6.32 7.95
CA VAL A 17 -11.44 5.45 8.58
C VAL A 17 -10.30 5.15 7.62
N LYS A 18 -10.57 4.87 6.34
CA LYS A 18 -9.56 4.67 5.32
C LYS A 18 -8.68 5.91 5.15
N SER A 19 -9.29 7.08 5.10
CA SER A 19 -8.57 8.36 4.99
C SER A 19 -7.69 8.64 6.21
N ILE A 20 -8.16 8.34 7.42
CA ILE A 20 -7.37 8.45 8.65
C ILE A 20 -6.17 7.50 8.61
N ASN A 21 -6.39 6.21 8.33
CA ASN A 21 -5.32 5.22 8.28
C ASN A 21 -4.23 5.59 7.29
N PHE A 22 -4.61 5.95 6.06
CA PHE A 22 -3.64 6.37 5.04
C PHE A 22 -2.98 7.70 5.39
N GLY A 23 -3.77 8.66 5.85
CA GLY A 23 -3.26 9.98 6.21
C GLY A 23 -2.20 9.91 7.31
N LEU A 24 -2.44 9.13 8.36
CA LEU A 24 -1.48 8.95 9.46
C LEU A 24 -0.23 8.19 9.01
N ALA A 25 -0.39 7.16 8.17
CA ALA A 25 0.75 6.47 7.56
C ALA A 25 1.61 7.42 6.69
N TYR A 26 0.99 8.44 6.07
CA TYR A 26 1.68 9.47 5.30
C TYR A 26 2.12 10.68 6.11
N GLY A 27 1.99 10.65 7.44
CA GLY A 27 2.41 11.71 8.33
C GLY A 27 1.47 12.91 8.35
N MET A 28 0.18 12.69 8.11
CA MET A 28 -0.85 13.71 8.28
C MET A 28 -0.91 14.17 9.73
N GLY A 29 -0.81 15.48 9.94
CA GLY A 29 -0.99 16.10 11.25
C GLY A 29 -2.43 16.55 11.51
N PRO A 30 -2.72 17.07 12.73
CA PRO A 30 -4.07 17.49 13.13
C PRO A 30 -4.70 18.52 12.20
N LYS A 31 -3.93 19.48 11.70
CA LYS A 31 -4.40 20.53 10.78
C LYS A 31 -5.03 19.93 9.51
N LYS A 32 -4.30 19.05 8.83
CA LYS A 32 -4.79 18.43 7.59
C LYS A 32 -5.97 17.48 7.86
N LEU A 33 -5.98 16.80 9.00
CA LEU A 33 -7.10 15.95 9.39
C LEU A 33 -8.35 16.79 9.69
N SER A 34 -8.21 17.93 10.41
CA SER A 34 -9.34 18.84 10.71
C SER A 34 -9.97 19.40 9.43
N GLU A 35 -9.13 19.83 8.47
CA GLU A 35 -9.59 20.33 7.18
C GLU A 35 -10.33 19.23 6.36
N GLN A 36 -9.80 18.00 6.36
CA GLN A 36 -10.35 16.89 5.57
C GLN A 36 -11.66 16.33 6.16
N MET A 37 -11.81 16.36 7.48
CA MET A 37 -12.95 15.81 8.19
C MET A 37 -13.97 16.89 8.59
N GLU A 38 -13.68 18.16 8.32
CA GLU A 38 -14.50 19.32 8.71
C GLU A 38 -14.80 19.37 10.22
N ILE A 39 -13.77 19.08 11.03
CA ILE A 39 -13.80 19.08 12.49
C ILE A 39 -12.79 20.09 13.05
N SER A 40 -12.91 20.42 14.34
CA SER A 40 -11.97 21.29 15.00
C SER A 40 -10.56 20.68 15.13
N MET A 41 -9.54 21.53 15.28
CA MET A 41 -8.16 21.09 15.53
C MET A 41 -8.02 20.24 16.80
N SER A 42 -8.81 20.56 17.83
CA SER A 42 -8.83 19.81 19.10
C SER A 42 -9.39 18.41 18.91
N GLU A 43 -10.52 18.28 18.19
CA GLU A 43 -11.11 16.97 17.86
C GLU A 43 -10.16 16.15 16.99
N ALA A 44 -9.53 16.75 15.97
CA ALA A 44 -8.55 16.07 15.14
C ALA A 44 -7.35 15.55 15.94
N SER A 45 -6.85 16.34 16.90
CA SER A 45 -5.76 15.92 17.79
C SER A 45 -6.18 14.74 18.67
N THR A 46 -7.38 14.83 19.27
CA THR A 46 -7.94 13.74 20.09
C THR A 46 -8.15 12.46 19.30
N LEU A 47 -8.62 12.55 18.04
CA LEU A 47 -8.77 11.39 17.16
C LEU A 47 -7.42 10.71 16.88
N ILE A 48 -6.37 11.48 16.58
CA ILE A 48 -5.02 10.96 16.35
C ILE A 48 -4.47 10.29 17.61
N GLU A 49 -4.64 10.90 18.77
CA GLU A 49 -4.21 10.32 20.04
C GLU A 49 -4.93 8.99 20.34
N ASN A 50 -6.24 8.97 20.18
CA ASN A 50 -7.04 7.76 20.39
C ASN A 50 -6.67 6.65 19.39
N TYR A 51 -6.41 7.01 18.13
CA TYR A 51 -5.93 6.06 17.12
C TYR A 51 -4.60 5.41 17.57
N PHE A 52 -3.62 6.20 17.99
CA PHE A 52 -2.34 5.66 18.43
C PHE A 52 -2.38 4.98 19.80
N LYS A 53 -3.34 5.31 20.67
CA LYS A 53 -3.63 4.53 21.87
C LYS A 53 -4.18 3.14 21.53
N ALA A 54 -5.06 3.06 20.53
CA ALA A 54 -5.63 1.79 20.07
C ALA A 54 -4.59 0.94 19.30
N PHE A 55 -3.66 1.58 18.59
CA PHE A 55 -2.66 0.92 17.75
C PHE A 55 -1.21 1.35 18.07
N PRO A 56 -0.70 1.04 19.28
CA PRO A 56 0.61 1.53 19.71
C PRO A 56 1.77 1.03 18.82
N LYS A 57 1.70 -0.21 18.33
CA LYS A 57 2.72 -0.77 17.41
C LYS A 57 2.80 -0.02 16.07
N ILE A 58 1.69 0.53 15.59
CA ILE A 58 1.69 1.37 14.38
C ILE A 58 2.45 2.67 14.67
N LYS A 59 2.20 3.30 15.82
CA LYS A 59 2.93 4.48 16.26
C LYS A 59 4.44 4.21 16.31
N ASP A 60 4.84 3.17 17.03
CA ASP A 60 6.25 2.80 17.21
C ASP A 60 6.94 2.54 15.86
N PHE A 61 6.26 1.85 14.95
CA PHE A 61 6.74 1.61 13.60
C PHE A 61 6.96 2.92 12.84
N LEU A 62 5.95 3.78 12.76
CA LEU A 62 6.02 5.04 12.01
C LEU A 62 7.10 5.98 12.57
N GLU A 63 7.20 6.08 13.89
CA GLU A 63 8.25 6.88 14.55
C GLU A 63 9.63 6.26 14.35
N GLY A 64 9.74 4.93 14.42
CA GLY A 64 10.98 4.21 14.15
C GLY A 64 11.50 4.44 12.74
N MET A 65 10.61 4.36 11.72
CA MET A 65 10.97 4.63 10.33
C MET A 65 11.38 6.09 10.12
N SER A 66 10.66 7.02 10.74
CA SER A 66 10.98 8.45 10.71
C SER A 66 12.39 8.72 11.27
N ARG A 67 12.67 8.23 12.46
CA ARG A 67 14.01 8.36 13.09
C ARG A 67 15.11 7.69 12.26
N SER A 68 14.84 6.52 11.71
CA SER A 68 15.81 5.78 10.87
C SER A 68 16.18 6.56 9.61
N GLY A 69 15.20 7.11 8.89
CA GLY A 69 15.45 7.87 7.67
C GLY A 69 16.26 9.15 7.93
N VAL A 70 15.91 9.90 8.98
CA VAL A 70 16.63 11.11 9.37
C VAL A 70 18.06 10.79 9.82
N LYS A 71 18.25 9.68 10.55
CA LYS A 71 19.57 9.26 11.05
C LYS A 71 20.49 8.78 9.93
N ASN A 72 19.96 7.98 9.01
CA ASN A 72 20.78 7.20 8.07
C ASN A 72 20.88 7.83 6.67
N GLY A 73 19.98 8.75 6.30
CA GLY A 73 19.91 9.32 4.95
C GLY A 73 19.28 8.38 3.91
N TYR A 74 18.70 7.28 4.36
CA TYR A 74 17.98 6.35 3.51
C TYR A 74 16.93 5.56 4.29
N ILE A 75 16.01 4.92 3.55
CA ILE A 75 15.04 3.97 4.09
C ILE A 75 14.93 2.76 3.14
N LYS A 76 14.48 1.62 3.68
CA LYS A 76 14.34 0.39 2.89
C LYS A 76 12.89 -0.11 2.88
N THR A 77 12.52 -0.81 1.79
CA THR A 77 11.32 -1.66 1.78
C THR A 77 11.52 -2.88 2.66
N PHE A 78 10.46 -3.63 2.94
CA PHE A 78 10.58 -4.87 3.72
C PHE A 78 11.31 -5.96 2.94
N LYS A 79 11.82 -6.94 3.70
CA LYS A 79 12.40 -8.14 3.11
C LYS A 79 11.32 -8.90 2.29
N PRO A 80 11.71 -9.74 1.28
CA PRO A 80 13.07 -10.22 1.05
C PRO A 80 13.96 -9.24 0.28
N TRP A 81 13.40 -8.30 -0.53
CA TRP A 81 14.24 -7.47 -1.41
C TRP A 81 14.93 -6.30 -0.71
N GLY A 82 14.26 -5.62 0.22
CA GLY A 82 14.87 -4.54 1.00
C GLY A 82 15.43 -3.40 0.13
N ARG A 83 14.69 -2.99 -0.93
CA ARG A 83 15.15 -1.92 -1.82
C ARG A 83 15.41 -0.64 -1.05
N THR A 84 16.52 0.01 -1.32
CA THR A 84 16.93 1.23 -0.64
C THR A 84 16.46 2.46 -1.40
N ARG A 85 15.85 3.40 -0.68
CA ARG A 85 15.58 4.75 -1.14
C ARG A 85 16.50 5.71 -0.40
N TRP A 86 17.37 6.36 -1.14
CA TRP A 86 18.28 7.39 -0.65
C TRP A 86 17.59 8.75 -0.63
N PHE A 87 18.09 9.65 0.22
CA PHE A 87 17.67 11.04 0.29
C PHE A 87 18.84 11.92 -0.13
N ASP A 88 18.77 12.44 -1.35
CA ASP A 88 19.88 13.18 -1.99
C ASP A 88 20.21 14.50 -1.26
N ASP A 89 19.23 15.10 -0.61
CA ASP A 89 19.35 16.34 0.19
C ASP A 89 19.58 16.07 1.69
N TRP A 90 19.86 14.83 2.06
CA TRP A 90 20.17 14.48 3.44
C TRP A 90 21.56 14.96 3.84
N MET A 91 21.63 15.58 5.02
CA MET A 91 22.88 15.98 5.66
C MET A 91 22.91 15.51 7.11
N PRO A 92 24.05 15.00 7.60
CA PRO A 92 24.14 14.52 8.98
C PRO A 92 24.01 15.66 10.01
N ARG A 93 24.32 16.90 9.62
CA ARG A 93 24.19 18.12 10.43
C ARG A 93 23.73 19.29 9.55
N GLY A 94 22.98 20.22 10.14
CA GLY A 94 22.56 21.45 9.45
C GLY A 94 21.37 21.30 8.51
N MET A 95 20.67 20.17 8.53
CA MET A 95 19.46 19.96 7.74
C MET A 95 18.35 20.91 8.21
N ASP A 96 17.74 21.62 7.27
CA ASP A 96 16.62 22.51 7.58
C ASP A 96 15.35 21.72 7.97
N MET A 97 14.40 22.41 8.62
CA MET A 97 13.17 21.79 9.12
C MET A 97 12.26 21.25 8.01
N ALA A 98 12.26 21.87 6.83
CA ALA A 98 11.42 21.45 5.70
C ALA A 98 11.94 20.13 5.11
N THR A 99 13.25 20.05 4.87
CA THR A 99 13.97 18.84 4.42
C THR A 99 13.79 17.70 5.42
N LYS A 100 14.04 17.97 6.71
CA LYS A 100 13.82 16.97 7.76
C LYS A 100 12.39 16.46 7.78
N GLY A 101 11.40 17.33 7.76
CA GLY A 101 9.98 16.95 7.75
C GLY A 101 9.59 16.17 6.48
N ARG A 102 10.21 16.46 5.32
CA ARG A 102 10.03 15.68 4.09
C ARG A 102 10.61 14.28 4.25
N ILE A 103 11.83 14.13 4.74
CA ILE A 103 12.47 12.84 4.99
C ILE A 103 11.66 12.01 5.98
N GLU A 104 11.16 12.58 7.06
CA GLU A 104 10.31 11.90 8.04
C GLU A 104 9.05 11.33 7.42
N ARG A 105 8.33 12.12 6.60
CA ARG A 105 7.12 11.65 5.89
C ARG A 105 7.42 10.54 4.90
N VAL A 106 8.45 10.73 4.08
CA VAL A 106 8.84 9.74 3.07
C VAL A 106 9.31 8.44 3.72
N SER A 107 10.02 8.52 4.85
CA SER A 107 10.48 7.35 5.59
C SER A 107 9.36 6.52 6.20
N LYS A 108 8.26 7.14 6.62
CA LYS A 108 7.07 6.44 7.09
C LYS A 108 6.36 5.68 5.97
N ASN A 109 6.31 6.29 4.80
CA ASN A 109 5.53 5.80 3.66
C ASN A 109 6.28 4.77 2.80
N THR A 110 7.58 4.97 2.56
CA THR A 110 8.37 4.12 1.64
C THR A 110 8.35 2.63 1.99
N PRO A 111 8.48 2.18 3.26
CA PRO A 111 8.42 0.76 3.58
C PRO A 111 7.07 0.13 3.19
N ILE A 112 5.97 0.85 3.38
CA ILE A 112 4.62 0.36 3.09
C ILE A 112 4.37 0.34 1.57
N GLN A 113 4.41 1.49 0.91
CA GLN A 113 4.13 1.58 -0.53
C GLN A 113 5.19 0.90 -1.39
N GLY A 114 6.45 1.01 -0.99
CA GLY A 114 7.53 0.34 -1.71
C GLY A 114 7.40 -1.18 -1.67
N THR A 115 7.00 -1.74 -0.53
CA THR A 115 6.76 -3.18 -0.40
C THR A 115 5.52 -3.61 -1.18
N ALA A 116 4.44 -2.82 -1.17
CA ALA A 116 3.28 -3.08 -2.03
C ALA A 116 3.67 -3.13 -3.51
N ALA A 117 4.50 -2.19 -3.97
CA ALA A 117 5.03 -2.21 -5.33
C ALA A 117 5.94 -3.44 -5.61
N ASP A 118 6.66 -3.93 -4.60
CA ASP A 118 7.47 -5.16 -4.74
C ASP A 118 6.56 -6.39 -4.87
N MET A 119 5.43 -6.44 -4.16
CA MET A 119 4.42 -7.51 -4.31
C MET A 119 3.85 -7.56 -5.72
N THR A 120 3.42 -6.41 -6.26
CA THR A 120 2.89 -6.34 -7.63
C THR A 120 3.92 -6.78 -8.66
N LYS A 121 5.17 -6.35 -8.53
CA LYS A 121 6.26 -6.77 -9.42
C LYS A 121 6.53 -8.27 -9.33
N HIS A 122 6.50 -8.82 -8.12
CA HIS A 122 6.67 -10.27 -7.93
C HIS A 122 5.50 -11.05 -8.55
N ALA A 123 4.27 -10.57 -8.37
CA ALA A 123 3.10 -11.16 -9.02
C ALA A 123 3.22 -11.14 -10.55
N LEU A 124 3.70 -10.04 -11.15
CA LEU A 124 3.96 -9.95 -12.58
C LEU A 124 4.98 -11.00 -13.05
N VAL A 125 6.06 -11.23 -12.29
CA VAL A 125 7.06 -12.26 -12.60
C VAL A 125 6.41 -13.65 -12.55
N LEU A 126 5.68 -13.97 -11.48
CA LEU A 126 4.99 -15.25 -11.35
C LEU A 126 3.98 -15.48 -12.49
N CYS A 127 3.20 -14.46 -12.86
CA CYS A 127 2.26 -14.53 -13.99
C CYS A 127 3.00 -14.77 -15.30
N HIS A 128 4.08 -14.03 -15.57
CA HIS A 128 4.88 -14.18 -16.79
C HIS A 128 5.48 -15.60 -16.90
N GLU A 129 6.09 -16.09 -15.84
CA GLU A 129 6.69 -17.43 -15.78
C GLU A 129 5.61 -18.52 -15.99
N TYR A 130 4.48 -18.38 -15.32
CA TYR A 130 3.38 -19.33 -15.48
C TYR A 130 2.83 -19.37 -16.91
N ILE A 131 2.58 -18.20 -17.51
CA ILE A 131 2.10 -18.08 -18.91
C ILE A 131 3.10 -18.73 -19.86
N LYS A 132 4.39 -18.43 -19.71
CA LYS A 132 5.45 -18.95 -20.59
C LYS A 132 5.64 -20.47 -20.43
N THR A 133 5.72 -20.96 -19.20
CA THR A 133 5.95 -22.38 -18.92
C THR A 133 4.81 -23.27 -19.39
N ASN A 134 3.58 -22.81 -19.26
CA ASN A 134 2.39 -23.58 -19.65
C ASN A 134 1.92 -23.27 -21.07
N ASN A 135 2.60 -22.38 -21.78
CA ASN A 135 2.24 -21.95 -23.15
C ASN A 135 0.75 -21.60 -23.31
N ILE A 136 0.18 -20.88 -22.36
CA ILE A 136 -1.24 -20.52 -22.34
C ILE A 136 -1.52 -19.22 -23.14
N PRO A 137 -2.72 -19.06 -23.74
CA PRO A 137 -3.05 -17.93 -24.59
C PRO A 137 -3.43 -16.66 -23.80
N VAL A 138 -2.57 -16.26 -22.89
CA VAL A 138 -2.76 -15.08 -22.04
C VAL A 138 -1.67 -14.06 -22.33
N LYS A 139 -2.03 -12.78 -22.33
CA LYS A 139 -1.07 -11.66 -22.45
C LYS A 139 -1.19 -10.72 -21.26
N LEU A 140 -0.08 -10.41 -20.64
CA LEU A 140 0.02 -9.27 -19.70
C LEU A 140 -0.05 -7.99 -20.53
N VAL A 141 -0.99 -7.10 -20.21
CA VAL A 141 -1.25 -5.88 -21.00
C VAL A 141 -0.76 -4.65 -20.27
N MET A 142 -1.17 -4.51 -19.01
CA MET A 142 -0.92 -3.29 -18.24
C MET A 142 -0.88 -3.60 -16.74
N THR A 143 -0.25 -2.71 -15.99
CA THR A 143 -0.33 -2.65 -14.54
C THR A 143 -0.59 -1.23 -14.08
N VAL A 144 -1.53 -1.05 -13.17
CA VAL A 144 -1.89 0.25 -12.58
C VAL A 144 -1.91 0.10 -11.06
N HIS A 145 -0.94 0.69 -10.38
CA HIS A 145 -0.73 0.54 -8.93
C HIS A 145 -0.58 -0.93 -8.50
N ASP A 146 -1.62 -1.52 -7.96
CA ASP A 146 -1.73 -2.91 -7.47
C ASP A 146 -2.60 -3.81 -8.38
N GLN A 147 -3.08 -3.28 -9.49
CA GLN A 147 -3.87 -3.97 -10.49
C GLN A 147 -2.96 -4.54 -11.59
N ILE A 148 -3.26 -5.76 -12.05
CA ILE A 148 -2.64 -6.42 -13.20
C ILE A 148 -3.73 -6.72 -14.21
N ASP A 149 -3.62 -6.11 -15.39
CA ASP A 149 -4.57 -6.31 -16.49
C ASP A 149 -4.00 -7.28 -17.50
N THR A 150 -4.82 -8.25 -17.86
CA THR A 150 -4.46 -9.32 -18.80
C THR A 150 -5.55 -9.51 -19.84
N THR A 151 -5.21 -10.07 -21.00
CA THR A 151 -6.18 -10.52 -22.00
C THR A 151 -5.99 -12.00 -22.26
N CYS A 152 -7.12 -12.70 -22.49
CA CYS A 152 -7.15 -14.11 -22.84
C CYS A 152 -8.41 -14.42 -23.68
N PRO A 153 -8.48 -15.59 -24.35
CA PRO A 153 -9.72 -16.06 -24.96
C PRO A 153 -10.85 -16.17 -23.93
N ARG A 154 -12.09 -15.91 -24.38
CA ARG A 154 -13.26 -15.87 -23.50
C ARG A 154 -13.52 -17.19 -22.79
N ASP A 155 -13.34 -18.30 -23.46
CA ASP A 155 -13.50 -19.68 -22.97
C ASP A 155 -12.43 -20.05 -21.92
N PHE A 156 -11.33 -19.30 -21.86
CA PHE A 156 -10.23 -19.49 -20.89
C PHE A 156 -10.29 -18.50 -19.71
N ALA A 157 -11.18 -17.51 -19.75
CA ALA A 157 -11.19 -16.39 -18.82
C ALA A 157 -11.37 -16.81 -17.36
N GLU A 158 -12.31 -17.69 -17.05
CA GLU A 158 -12.56 -18.18 -15.68
C GLU A 158 -11.36 -18.96 -15.12
N THR A 159 -10.77 -19.83 -15.95
CA THR A 159 -9.59 -20.60 -15.56
C THR A 159 -8.41 -19.69 -15.25
N TRP A 160 -8.19 -18.68 -16.10
CA TRP A 160 -7.12 -17.71 -15.90
C TRP A 160 -7.39 -16.81 -14.70
N ALA A 161 -8.61 -16.33 -14.51
CA ALA A 161 -8.98 -15.48 -13.38
C ALA A 161 -8.65 -16.15 -12.04
N ALA A 162 -9.00 -17.43 -11.88
CA ALA A 162 -8.66 -18.20 -10.69
C ALA A 162 -7.14 -18.31 -10.48
N LYS A 163 -6.39 -18.56 -11.56
CA LYS A 163 -4.92 -18.66 -11.49
C LYS A 163 -4.25 -17.31 -11.24
N LEU A 164 -4.70 -16.24 -11.87
CA LEU A 164 -4.20 -14.88 -11.63
C LEU A 164 -4.34 -14.50 -10.15
N LYS A 165 -5.52 -14.75 -9.58
CA LYS A 165 -5.77 -14.54 -8.14
C LYS A 165 -4.78 -15.32 -7.28
N GLU A 166 -4.61 -16.61 -7.54
CA GLU A 166 -3.66 -17.47 -6.82
C GLU A 166 -2.23 -16.90 -6.87
N LEU A 167 -1.74 -16.52 -8.05
CA LEU A 167 -0.40 -16.00 -8.24
C LEU A 167 -0.18 -14.64 -7.53
N MET A 168 -1.19 -13.77 -7.55
CA MET A 168 -1.14 -12.50 -6.82
C MET A 168 -1.11 -12.72 -5.30
N GLU A 169 -1.95 -13.62 -4.77
CA GLU A 169 -1.97 -13.98 -3.35
C GLU A 169 -0.67 -14.68 -2.93
N GLN A 170 -0.10 -15.53 -3.78
CA GLN A 170 1.21 -16.16 -3.56
C GLN A 170 2.33 -15.13 -3.46
N ALA A 171 2.33 -14.12 -4.33
CA ALA A 171 3.30 -13.03 -4.28
C ALA A 171 3.21 -12.24 -2.97
N ALA A 172 2.00 -11.98 -2.50
CA ALA A 172 1.77 -11.31 -1.22
C ALA A 172 2.23 -12.17 -0.03
N GLN A 173 1.89 -13.46 -0.04
CA GLN A 173 2.28 -14.43 1.01
C GLN A 173 3.81 -14.55 1.12
N HIS A 174 4.52 -14.55 0.01
CA HIS A 174 5.99 -14.62 -0.01
C HIS A 174 6.64 -13.46 0.77
N ILE A 175 6.05 -12.26 0.72
CA ILE A 175 6.59 -11.09 1.40
C ILE A 175 6.07 -10.99 2.83
N MET A 176 4.77 -11.21 3.03
CA MET A 176 4.11 -10.99 4.32
C MET A 176 4.27 -12.18 5.28
N GLY A 177 4.60 -13.37 4.77
CA GLY A 177 4.66 -14.59 5.56
C GLY A 177 3.30 -15.08 6.07
N ASN A 178 2.20 -14.55 5.52
CA ASN A 178 0.82 -14.92 5.88
C ASN A 178 -0.12 -14.72 4.68
N ASP A 179 -1.37 -15.17 4.81
CA ASP A 179 -2.40 -15.18 3.77
C ASP A 179 -3.49 -14.11 3.97
N LEU A 180 -3.19 -13.05 4.70
CA LEU A 180 -4.17 -11.99 5.03
C LEU A 180 -4.54 -11.12 3.83
N LEU A 181 -3.62 -10.94 2.88
CA LEU A 181 -3.88 -10.18 1.66
C LEU A 181 -4.58 -11.08 0.64
N LYS A 182 -5.73 -10.61 0.14
CA LYS A 182 -6.53 -11.30 -0.85
C LYS A 182 -6.67 -10.45 -2.10
N ALA A 183 -6.59 -11.10 -3.27
CA ALA A 183 -6.84 -10.48 -4.56
C ALA A 183 -8.31 -10.63 -4.95
N GLU A 184 -8.87 -9.58 -5.54
CA GLU A 184 -10.17 -9.61 -6.22
C GLU A 184 -9.90 -9.63 -7.73
N VAL A 185 -10.66 -10.41 -8.49
CA VAL A 185 -10.51 -10.51 -9.96
C VAL A 185 -11.87 -10.29 -10.60
N ASP A 186 -11.89 -9.41 -11.60
CA ASP A 186 -13.06 -9.13 -12.41
C ASP A 186 -12.81 -9.58 -13.87
N ILE A 187 -13.81 -10.21 -14.49
CA ILE A 187 -13.78 -10.56 -15.91
C ILE A 187 -14.66 -9.58 -16.65
N THR A 188 -14.08 -8.84 -17.59
CA THR A 188 -14.77 -7.80 -18.37
C THR A 188 -14.39 -7.86 -19.84
N ASP A 189 -15.26 -7.39 -20.73
CA ASP A 189 -14.99 -7.34 -22.18
C ASP A 189 -14.10 -6.15 -22.57
N LYS A 190 -13.93 -5.18 -21.68
CA LYS A 190 -13.11 -3.98 -21.86
C LYS A 190 -12.52 -3.53 -20.53
N TRP A 191 -11.40 -2.84 -20.62
CA TRP A 191 -10.81 -2.23 -19.44
C TRP A 191 -11.80 -1.27 -18.75
N SER A 192 -11.94 -1.41 -17.44
CA SER A 192 -12.72 -0.54 -16.57
C SER A 192 -11.88 -0.17 -15.35
N LYS A 193 -12.03 1.07 -14.90
CA LYS A 193 -11.34 1.57 -13.71
C LYS A 193 -12.27 1.55 -12.52
#